data_da20be8c789e3ec8d2bfe5c023b62931
#
_entry.id   da20be8c789e3ec8d2bfe5c023b62931
#
_cell.length_a   1.000
_cell.length_b   1.000
_cell.length_c   1.000
_cell.angle_alpha   90.00
_cell.angle_beta   90.00
_cell.angle_gamma   90.00
#
_symmetry.space_group_name_H-M   'P 1'
#
loop_
_entity.id
_entity.type
_entity.pdbx_description
1 polymer ?
#
loop_
_entity_poly.entity_id
_entity_poly.type
_entity_poly.pdbx_seq_one_letter_code
_entity_poly.pdbx_strand_id
1 'polypeptide(L)'
;MKLTYDQALNRAAALCSQSERCPDDIFTKAQSWGLTEPEAARLVGYLTSEGFLDEARFARAFVNDKFRFEQWGRVKIRYALRAKGIDDGLIDEALDEKIDSDEYIATCSDLLIKKMRTLDLPLSPSDRARLLRFAAQRGFESYIISKALHSLSDPS
;
A
#
# COMPACT_ATOMS: atom_id res chain seq x y z
N MET A 1 -29.53 0.90 -10.25
CA MET A 1 -30.34 2.12 -10.08
C MET A 1 -29.46 3.35 -10.26
N LYS A 2 -29.92 4.29 -11.08
CA LYS A 2 -29.16 5.51 -11.36
C LYS A 2 -29.39 6.56 -10.29
N LEU A 3 -28.31 7.06 -9.68
CA LEU A 3 -28.36 8.15 -8.71
C LEU A 3 -28.33 9.50 -9.45
N THR A 4 -28.93 10.53 -8.84
CA THR A 4 -28.68 11.90 -9.27
C THR A 4 -27.29 12.33 -8.84
N TYR A 5 -26.77 13.42 -9.41
CA TYR A 5 -25.48 13.98 -9.02
C TYR A 5 -25.44 14.27 -7.51
N ASP A 6 -26.46 14.91 -6.96
CA ASP A 6 -26.51 15.25 -5.54
C ASP A 6 -26.52 14.00 -4.65
N GLN A 7 -27.26 12.96 -5.04
CA GLN A 7 -27.30 11.70 -4.32
C GLN A 7 -25.92 11.04 -4.34
N ALA A 8 -25.25 11.03 -5.50
CA ALA A 8 -23.92 10.45 -5.66
C ALA A 8 -22.89 11.23 -4.83
N LEU A 9 -22.98 12.56 -4.84
CA LEU A 9 -22.08 13.42 -4.07
C LEU A 9 -22.20 13.14 -2.56
N ASN A 10 -23.44 13.07 -2.06
CA ASN A 10 -23.67 12.76 -0.63
C ASN A 10 -23.12 11.38 -0.26
N ARG A 11 -23.34 10.41 -1.13
CA ARG A 11 -22.84 9.04 -0.89
C ARG A 11 -21.32 8.98 -0.89
N ALA A 12 -20.68 9.66 -1.85
CA ALA A 12 -19.23 9.72 -1.94
C ALA A 12 -18.62 10.45 -0.73
N ALA A 13 -19.21 11.56 -0.32
CA ALA A 13 -18.75 12.30 0.87
C ALA A 13 -18.82 11.42 2.13
N ALA A 14 -19.89 10.65 2.27
CA ALA A 14 -20.04 9.72 3.41
C ALA A 14 -18.95 8.65 3.40
N LEU A 15 -18.61 8.10 2.22
CA LEU A 15 -17.52 7.14 2.11
C LEU A 15 -16.18 7.75 2.50
N CYS A 16 -15.92 8.99 2.07
CA CYS A 16 -14.68 9.70 2.42
C CYS A 16 -14.59 9.98 3.92
N SER A 17 -15.71 10.14 4.59
CA SER A 17 -15.75 10.37 6.05
C SER A 17 -15.44 9.09 6.85
N GLN A 18 -15.67 7.93 6.26
CA GLN A 18 -15.42 6.64 6.92
C GLN A 18 -13.95 6.25 6.86
N SER A 19 -13.26 6.54 5.75
CA SER A 19 -11.85 6.20 5.55
C SER A 19 -11.30 6.99 4.38
N GLU A 20 -9.98 7.07 4.29
CA GLU A 20 -9.33 7.68 3.15
C GLU A 20 -9.68 6.91 1.87
N ARG A 21 -9.97 7.67 0.80
CA ARG A 21 -10.33 7.11 -0.52
C ARG A 21 -9.43 7.72 -1.58
N CYS A 22 -9.09 6.96 -2.61
CA CYS A 22 -8.36 7.55 -3.73
C CYS A 22 -9.34 8.09 -4.78
N PRO A 23 -8.96 9.16 -5.50
CA PRO A 23 -9.84 9.77 -6.50
C PRO A 23 -10.32 8.79 -7.57
N ASP A 24 -9.45 7.90 -8.05
CA ASP A 24 -9.81 6.91 -9.08
C ASP A 24 -10.92 5.97 -8.62
N ASP A 25 -10.87 5.53 -7.35
CA ASP A 25 -11.91 4.65 -6.81
C ASP A 25 -13.25 5.36 -6.72
N ILE A 26 -13.25 6.62 -6.30
CA ILE A 26 -14.48 7.41 -6.22
C ILE A 26 -15.04 7.68 -7.63
N PHE A 27 -14.17 8.00 -8.60
CA PHE A 27 -14.57 8.19 -9.99
C PHE A 27 -15.29 6.93 -10.52
N THR A 28 -14.68 5.76 -10.32
CA THR A 28 -15.26 4.49 -10.76
C THR A 28 -16.61 4.22 -10.08
N LYS A 29 -16.69 4.47 -8.77
CA LYS A 29 -17.95 4.30 -8.04
C LYS A 29 -19.05 5.23 -8.57
N ALA A 30 -18.70 6.49 -8.83
CA ALA A 30 -19.66 7.47 -9.36
C ALA A 30 -20.24 6.99 -10.69
N GLN A 31 -19.39 6.47 -11.58
CA GLN A 31 -19.87 5.90 -12.85
C GLN A 31 -20.75 4.69 -12.62
N SER A 32 -20.41 3.83 -11.66
CA SER A 32 -21.23 2.65 -11.33
C SER A 32 -22.60 3.04 -10.78
N TRP A 33 -22.72 4.24 -10.19
CA TRP A 33 -24.00 4.78 -9.70
C TRP A 33 -24.81 5.47 -10.81
N GLY A 34 -24.29 5.48 -12.03
CA GLY A 34 -24.99 5.99 -13.19
C GLY A 34 -24.58 7.39 -13.66
N LEU A 35 -23.57 7.99 -13.06
CA LEU A 35 -23.04 9.29 -13.51
C LEU A 35 -22.26 9.12 -14.82
N THR A 36 -22.35 10.12 -15.68
CA THR A 36 -21.52 10.20 -16.88
C THR A 36 -20.08 10.49 -16.48
N GLU A 37 -19.14 10.26 -17.39
CA GLU A 37 -17.72 10.56 -17.15
C GLU A 37 -17.50 12.03 -16.75
N PRO A 38 -18.07 13.04 -17.45
CA PRO A 38 -17.92 14.44 -17.00
C PRO A 38 -18.52 14.70 -15.62
N GLU A 39 -19.67 14.10 -15.31
CA GLU A 39 -20.29 14.24 -13.99
C GLU A 39 -19.42 13.64 -12.90
N ALA A 40 -18.86 12.45 -13.14
CA ALA A 40 -17.97 11.78 -12.18
C ALA A 40 -16.69 12.60 -11.96
N ALA A 41 -16.12 13.17 -13.03
CA ALA A 41 -14.95 14.04 -12.93
C ALA A 41 -15.24 15.29 -12.10
N ARG A 42 -16.41 15.91 -12.33
CA ARG A 42 -16.83 17.09 -11.56
C ARG A 42 -17.01 16.77 -10.08
N LEU A 43 -17.59 15.62 -9.78
CA LEU A 43 -17.80 15.16 -8.41
C LEU A 43 -16.45 14.96 -7.69
N VAL A 44 -15.50 14.30 -8.33
CA VAL A 44 -14.15 14.09 -7.79
C VAL A 44 -13.45 15.43 -7.57
N GLY A 45 -13.55 16.35 -8.52
CA GLY A 45 -12.98 17.69 -8.41
C GLY A 45 -13.53 18.47 -7.23
N TYR A 46 -14.85 18.41 -7.02
CA TYR A 46 -15.49 19.07 -5.89
C TYR A 46 -15.01 18.48 -4.56
N LEU A 47 -15.00 17.16 -4.43
CA LEU A 47 -14.55 16.49 -3.19
C LEU A 47 -13.09 16.79 -2.90
N THR A 48 -12.27 16.90 -3.93
CA THR A 48 -10.85 17.26 -3.78
C THR A 48 -10.71 18.70 -3.28
N SER A 49 -11.44 19.64 -3.90
CA SER A 49 -11.37 21.06 -3.51
C SER A 49 -11.88 21.30 -2.09
N GLU A 50 -12.82 20.48 -1.63
CA GLU A 50 -13.37 20.60 -0.27
C GLU A 50 -12.60 19.77 0.76
N GLY A 51 -11.54 19.09 0.36
CA GLY A 51 -10.68 18.35 1.28
C GLY A 51 -11.18 16.95 1.66
N PHE A 52 -12.27 16.47 1.06
CA PHE A 52 -12.74 15.10 1.28
C PHE A 52 -11.79 14.08 0.63
N LEU A 53 -11.20 14.43 -0.50
CA LEU A 53 -10.22 13.62 -1.20
C LEU A 53 -8.86 14.33 -1.20
N ASP A 54 -7.81 13.60 -0.89
CA ASP A 54 -6.44 14.11 -0.85
C ASP A 54 -5.51 12.95 -1.15
N GLU A 55 -4.88 12.98 -2.32
CA GLU A 55 -4.02 11.87 -2.78
C GLU A 55 -2.83 11.63 -1.86
N ALA A 56 -2.20 12.69 -1.36
CA ALA A 56 -1.06 12.57 -0.45
C ALA A 56 -1.48 11.92 0.86
N ARG A 57 -2.61 12.34 1.40
CA ARG A 57 -3.16 11.79 2.64
C ARG A 57 -3.56 10.32 2.44
N PHE A 58 -4.18 9.99 1.31
CA PHE A 58 -4.50 8.61 0.95
C PHE A 58 -3.25 7.76 0.88
N ALA A 59 -2.19 8.24 0.20
CA ALA A 59 -0.94 7.50 0.07
C ALA A 59 -0.32 7.21 1.43
N ARG A 60 -0.28 8.19 2.33
CA ARG A 60 0.27 8.00 3.68
C ARG A 60 -0.52 6.95 4.47
N ALA A 61 -1.85 7.03 4.44
CA ALA A 61 -2.69 6.06 5.14
C ALA A 61 -2.50 4.65 4.56
N PHE A 62 -2.45 4.53 3.24
CA PHE A 62 -2.25 3.26 2.56
C PHE A 62 -0.91 2.63 2.92
N VAL A 63 0.17 3.41 2.86
CA VAL A 63 1.52 2.93 3.24
C VAL A 63 1.52 2.45 4.69
N ASN A 64 0.99 3.27 5.57
CA ASN A 64 0.95 2.92 7.01
C ASN A 64 0.21 1.61 7.24
N ASP A 65 -0.97 1.45 6.66
CA ASP A 65 -1.80 0.25 6.86
C ASP A 65 -1.14 -1.00 6.27
N LYS A 66 -0.63 -0.90 5.05
CA LYS A 66 -0.04 -2.05 4.37
C LYS A 66 1.28 -2.48 5.00
N PHE A 67 2.09 -1.54 5.45
CA PHE A 67 3.33 -1.88 6.12
C PHE A 67 3.07 -2.45 7.53
N ARG A 68 2.26 -1.75 8.35
CA ARG A 68 2.08 -2.12 9.76
C ARG A 68 1.20 -3.35 9.96
N PHE A 69 0.12 -3.47 9.20
CA PHE A 69 -0.84 -4.55 9.40
C PHE A 69 -0.66 -5.71 8.44
N GLU A 70 -0.32 -5.42 7.17
CA GLU A 70 -0.14 -6.45 6.16
C GLU A 70 1.32 -6.88 6.01
N GLN A 71 2.24 -6.10 6.55
CA GLN A 71 3.69 -6.33 6.46
C GLN A 71 4.17 -6.42 5.01
N TRP A 72 3.68 -5.52 4.17
CA TRP A 72 4.14 -5.38 2.79
C TRP A 72 5.42 -4.57 2.74
N GLY A 73 6.32 -4.94 1.82
CA GLY A 73 7.49 -4.14 1.49
C GLY A 73 7.15 -3.01 0.53
N ARG A 74 8.11 -2.10 0.35
CA ARG A 74 7.94 -0.89 -0.48
C ARG A 74 7.57 -1.20 -1.92
N VAL A 75 8.15 -2.25 -2.51
CA VAL A 75 7.91 -2.61 -3.92
C VAL A 75 6.44 -2.92 -4.15
N LYS A 76 5.83 -3.72 -3.28
CA LYS A 76 4.43 -4.10 -3.38
C LYS A 76 3.50 -2.92 -3.12
N ILE A 77 3.83 -2.09 -2.13
CA ILE A 77 3.05 -0.89 -1.80
C ILE A 77 3.07 0.08 -2.99
N ARG A 78 4.25 0.33 -3.56
CA ARG A 78 4.40 1.22 -4.72
C ARG A 78 3.57 0.74 -5.91
N TYR A 79 3.66 -0.55 -6.20
CA TYR A 79 2.89 -1.14 -7.29
C TYR A 79 1.40 -0.93 -7.11
N ALA A 80 0.89 -1.18 -5.89
CA ALA A 80 -0.53 -1.02 -5.59
C ALA A 80 -0.98 0.44 -5.69
N LEU A 81 -0.18 1.39 -5.22
CA LEU A 81 -0.50 2.82 -5.30
C LEU A 81 -0.47 3.33 -6.73
N ARG A 82 0.48 2.87 -7.55
CA ARG A 82 0.52 3.20 -8.98
C ARG A 82 -0.74 2.70 -9.69
N ALA A 83 -1.19 1.50 -9.35
CA ALA A 83 -2.42 0.94 -9.93
C ALA A 83 -3.65 1.77 -9.57
N LYS A 84 -3.61 2.53 -8.47
CA LYS A 84 -4.69 3.43 -8.05
C LYS A 84 -4.52 4.86 -8.59
N GLY A 85 -3.56 5.08 -9.47
CA GLY A 85 -3.36 6.37 -10.12
C GLY A 85 -2.62 7.39 -9.28
N ILE A 86 -1.97 6.99 -8.21
CA ILE A 86 -1.19 7.91 -7.36
C ILE A 86 0.16 8.18 -8.00
N ASP A 87 0.55 9.46 -8.03
CA ASP A 87 1.80 9.92 -8.61
C ASP A 87 3.01 9.39 -7.82
N ASP A 88 4.09 9.05 -8.55
CA ASP A 88 5.32 8.51 -7.95
C ASP A 88 5.93 9.42 -6.88
N GLY A 89 5.87 10.74 -7.09
CA GLY A 89 6.39 11.70 -6.09
C GLY A 89 5.65 11.60 -4.76
N LEU A 90 4.33 11.47 -4.81
CA LEU A 90 3.50 11.30 -3.61
C LEU A 90 3.76 9.95 -2.95
N ILE A 91 3.96 8.91 -3.75
CA ILE A 91 4.29 7.57 -3.24
C ILE A 91 5.63 7.62 -2.48
N ASP A 92 6.65 8.22 -3.09
CA ASP A 92 7.98 8.32 -2.47
C ASP A 92 7.94 9.09 -1.16
N GLU A 93 7.22 10.21 -1.13
CA GLU A 93 7.06 10.99 0.10
C GLU A 93 6.36 10.19 1.19
N ALA A 94 5.31 9.46 0.84
CA ALA A 94 4.57 8.64 1.80
C ALA A 94 5.43 7.50 2.35
N LEU A 95 6.19 6.83 1.48
CA LEU A 95 7.09 5.76 1.90
C LEU A 95 8.17 6.27 2.86
N ASP A 96 8.77 7.42 2.54
CA ASP A 96 9.81 8.02 3.38
C ASP A 96 9.25 8.47 4.73
N GLU A 97 8.05 9.05 4.73
CA GLU A 97 7.44 9.57 5.95
C GLU A 97 6.95 8.46 6.89
N LYS A 98 6.35 7.40 6.33
CA LYS A 98 5.65 6.39 7.13
C LYS A 98 6.47 5.15 7.45
N ILE A 99 7.59 4.94 6.79
CA ILE A 99 8.42 3.75 7.01
C ILE A 99 9.81 4.18 7.48
N ASP A 100 10.12 3.87 8.73
CA ASP A 100 11.47 4.01 9.26
C ASP A 100 12.37 2.90 8.73
N SER A 101 13.60 3.23 8.32
CA SER A 101 14.52 2.28 7.70
C SER A 101 14.88 1.11 8.62
N ASP A 102 15.12 1.39 9.89
CA ASP A 102 15.48 0.33 10.85
C ASP A 102 14.28 -0.58 11.14
N GLU A 103 13.11 0.02 11.31
CA GLU A 103 11.85 -0.73 11.49
C GLU A 103 11.55 -1.59 10.27
N TYR A 104 11.85 -1.09 9.07
CA TYR A 104 11.64 -1.80 7.82
C TYR A 104 12.47 -3.09 7.75
N ILE A 105 13.76 -2.98 8.07
CA ILE A 105 14.66 -4.14 8.10
C ILE A 105 14.20 -5.13 9.19
N ALA A 106 13.82 -4.62 10.36
CA ALA A 106 13.34 -5.45 11.46
C ALA A 106 12.06 -6.22 11.07
N THR A 107 11.13 -5.58 10.36
CA THR A 107 9.91 -6.22 9.87
C THR A 107 10.25 -7.36 8.92
N CYS A 108 11.17 -7.12 7.98
CA CYS A 108 11.63 -8.15 7.06
C CYS A 108 12.27 -9.33 7.82
N SER A 109 13.13 -9.03 8.79
CA SER A 109 13.78 -10.05 9.63
C SER A 109 12.75 -10.88 10.39
N ASP A 110 11.75 -10.25 10.97
CA ASP A 110 10.69 -10.96 11.72
C ASP A 110 9.90 -11.92 10.83
N LEU A 111 9.59 -11.50 9.60
CA LEU A 111 8.92 -12.36 8.62
C LEU A 111 9.78 -13.57 8.26
N LEU A 112 11.07 -13.34 8.06
CA LEU A 112 12.00 -14.41 7.72
C LEU A 112 12.16 -15.39 8.90
N ILE A 113 12.26 -14.89 10.13
CA ILE A 113 12.34 -15.72 11.33
C ILE A 113 11.11 -16.63 11.43
N LYS A 114 9.94 -16.09 11.25
CA LYS A 114 8.68 -16.86 11.30
C LYS A 114 8.68 -17.97 10.25
N LYS A 115 9.13 -17.65 9.05
CA LYS A 115 9.19 -18.63 7.96
C LYS A 115 10.25 -19.70 8.23
N MET A 116 11.39 -19.31 8.80
CA MET A 116 12.48 -20.23 9.15
C MET A 116 12.04 -21.30 10.16
N ARG A 117 11.08 -20.98 11.03
CA ARG A 117 10.56 -21.94 12.01
C ARG A 117 9.88 -23.14 11.37
N THR A 118 9.54 -23.05 10.09
CA THR A 118 8.96 -24.16 9.33
C THR A 118 10.00 -25.00 8.62
N LEU A 119 11.27 -24.65 8.75
CA LEU A 119 12.39 -25.27 8.02
C LEU A 119 13.38 -25.90 9.00
N ASP A 120 14.10 -26.93 8.51
CA ASP A 120 15.14 -27.58 9.28
C ASP A 120 16.45 -26.81 9.18
N LEU A 121 17.19 -26.75 10.28
CA LEU A 121 18.49 -26.10 10.33
C LEU A 121 19.63 -27.16 10.30
N PRO A 122 20.77 -26.83 9.66
CA PRO A 122 21.07 -25.58 8.96
C PRO A 122 20.30 -25.46 7.64
N LEU A 123 20.09 -24.23 7.19
CA LEU A 123 19.37 -23.97 5.97
C LEU A 123 20.11 -24.48 4.74
N SER A 124 19.41 -25.23 3.89
CA SER A 124 19.95 -25.65 2.59
C SER A 124 19.92 -24.45 1.61
N PRO A 125 20.70 -24.51 0.50
CA PRO A 125 20.56 -23.49 -0.55
C PRO A 125 19.14 -23.35 -1.08
N SER A 126 18.40 -24.46 -1.17
CA SER A 126 17.00 -24.48 -1.58
C SER A 126 16.11 -23.71 -0.58
N ASP A 127 16.36 -23.90 0.71
CA ASP A 127 15.62 -23.20 1.78
C ASP A 127 15.90 -21.70 1.73
N ARG A 128 17.17 -21.31 1.52
CA ARG A 128 17.53 -19.89 1.38
C ARG A 128 16.80 -19.26 0.19
N ALA A 129 16.73 -19.96 -0.93
CA ALA A 129 16.00 -19.47 -2.11
C ALA A 129 14.51 -19.30 -1.81
N ARG A 130 13.90 -20.20 -1.02
CA ARG A 130 12.50 -20.07 -0.60
C ARG A 130 12.29 -18.84 0.26
N LEU A 131 13.19 -18.57 1.19
CA LEU A 131 13.13 -17.38 2.06
C LEU A 131 13.22 -16.10 1.22
N LEU A 132 14.14 -16.06 0.25
CA LEU A 132 14.28 -14.92 -0.64
C LEU A 132 13.00 -14.66 -1.43
N ARG A 133 12.42 -15.72 -2.01
CA ARG A 133 11.17 -15.59 -2.77
C ARG A 133 10.01 -15.16 -1.88
N PHE A 134 9.92 -15.71 -0.68
CA PHE A 134 8.86 -15.37 0.26
C PHE A 134 8.87 -13.86 0.58
N ALA A 135 10.04 -13.33 0.94
CA ALA A 135 10.17 -11.91 1.27
C ALA A 135 9.99 -11.02 0.03
N ALA A 136 10.49 -11.46 -1.13
CA ALA A 136 10.33 -10.72 -2.38
C ALA A 136 8.84 -10.61 -2.79
N GLN A 137 8.07 -11.67 -2.59
CA GLN A 137 6.63 -11.68 -2.87
C GLN A 137 5.86 -10.74 -1.94
N ARG A 138 6.38 -10.52 -0.73
CA ARG A 138 5.81 -9.55 0.20
C ARG A 138 6.18 -8.11 -0.18
N GLY A 139 7.07 -7.95 -1.15
CA GLY A 139 7.43 -6.64 -1.68
C GLY A 139 8.72 -6.03 -1.14
N PHE A 140 9.55 -6.80 -0.45
CA PHE A 140 10.83 -6.31 0.06
C PHE A 140 11.89 -6.35 -1.04
N GLU A 141 12.73 -5.32 -1.07
CA GLU A 141 13.84 -5.23 -2.02
C GLU A 141 14.90 -6.28 -1.70
N SER A 142 15.59 -6.77 -2.74
CA SER A 142 16.59 -7.83 -2.57
C SER A 142 17.72 -7.44 -1.62
N TYR A 143 18.17 -6.16 -1.64
CA TYR A 143 19.22 -5.71 -0.74
C TYR A 143 18.76 -5.70 0.73
N ILE A 144 17.49 -5.42 0.98
CA ILE A 144 16.91 -5.47 2.33
C ILE A 144 16.83 -6.91 2.81
N ILE A 145 16.39 -7.83 1.95
CA ILE A 145 16.31 -9.25 2.28
C ILE A 145 17.70 -9.79 2.60
N SER A 146 18.70 -9.41 1.80
CA SER A 146 20.09 -9.84 2.03
C SER A 146 20.62 -9.35 3.37
N LYS A 147 20.33 -8.08 3.71
CA LYS A 147 20.74 -7.52 5.02
C LYS A 147 20.06 -8.27 6.17
N ALA A 148 18.77 -8.54 6.04
CA ALA A 148 18.01 -9.26 7.06
C ALA A 148 18.54 -10.68 7.25
N LEU A 149 18.78 -11.40 6.16
CA LEU A 149 19.34 -12.76 6.23
C LEU A 149 20.73 -12.77 6.81
N HIS A 150 21.57 -11.80 6.43
CA HIS A 150 22.94 -11.72 6.95
C HIS A 150 22.94 -11.51 8.46
N SER A 151 22.08 -10.64 8.98
CA SER A 151 22.01 -10.38 10.41
C SER A 151 21.47 -11.59 11.19
N LEU A 152 20.68 -12.46 10.56
CA LEU A 152 20.16 -13.67 11.19
C LEU A 152 21.17 -14.83 11.18
N SER A 153 22.04 -14.87 10.17
CA SER A 153 23.05 -15.94 10.03
C SER A 153 24.38 -15.61 10.68
N ASP A 154 24.58 -14.37 11.10
CA ASP A 154 25.81 -13.92 11.78
C ASP A 154 25.40 -13.29 13.12
N PRO A 155 25.38 -14.09 14.20
CA PRO A 155 24.92 -13.63 15.51
C PRO A 155 25.90 -12.72 16.25
N SER A 156 27.02 -12.39 15.67
CA SER A 156 28.01 -11.50 16.33
C SER A 156 27.51 -10.01 16.41
#